data_0a531ef32f7c4e1402058e3dd677158d
#
_entry.id   0a531ef32f7c4e1402058e3dd677158d
#
_cell.length_a   1.000
_cell.length_b   1.000
_cell.length_c   1.000
_cell.angle_alpha   90.00
_cell.angle_beta   90.00
_cell.angle_gamma   90.00
#
_symmetry.space_group_name_H-M   'P 1'
#
loop_
_entity.id
_entity.type
_entity.pdbx_description
1 polymer ?
#
loop_
_entity_poly.entity_id
_entity_poly.type
_entity_poly.pdbx_seq_one_letter_code
_entity_poly.pdbx_strand_id
1 'polypeptide(L)'
;MFNILTLSLIFKRLMNKPVIGITLDEEEEQTYSKYPWYAARKNYSESIEIAGGISIFLPNNVKAINQYLNFIDGLLVTGGDFDIDPQMYGQERKPTLRIKNGRTNFEFKITKKAIQKKIPVLGICGGQQLINVVLGGTLFQHIPDVIDSDINHEQPNPRNEPSHFVHIKKNTILFNFVKCSKMFVNSAHHQAVDKLGKNLIVSAVSEDGVIEAIESTRSNYCLGVQWHPEFLIDNKDINVIKSLITSAKKKIDK
;
A
#
# COMPACT_ATOMS: atom_id res chain seq x y z
N MET A 1 -5.36 2.91 -40.08
CA MET A 1 -4.31 3.40 -39.16
C MET A 1 -4.70 2.98 -37.77
N PHE A 2 -4.12 1.90 -37.24
CA PHE A 2 -4.43 1.45 -35.84
C PHE A 2 -3.85 2.48 -34.89
N ASN A 3 -4.69 2.96 -33.96
CA ASN A 3 -4.28 3.92 -32.94
C ASN A 3 -3.27 3.25 -32.00
N ILE A 4 -2.19 3.95 -31.61
CA ILE A 4 -1.14 3.47 -30.71
C ILE A 4 -1.73 2.91 -29.39
N LEU A 5 -2.83 3.48 -28.91
CA LEU A 5 -3.61 2.97 -27.77
C LEU A 5 -4.21 1.58 -28.00
N THR A 6 -4.67 1.31 -29.23
CA THR A 6 -5.24 0.00 -29.60
C THR A 6 -4.16 -1.06 -29.68
N LEU A 7 -2.98 -0.74 -30.20
CA LEU A 7 -1.81 -1.64 -30.22
C LEU A 7 -1.29 -1.94 -28.82
N SER A 8 -1.25 -0.96 -27.91
CA SER A 8 -0.85 -1.16 -26.51
C SER A 8 -1.83 -2.07 -25.76
N LEU A 9 -3.13 -1.90 -25.98
CA LEU A 9 -4.17 -2.77 -25.38
C LEU A 9 -4.10 -4.21 -25.93
N ILE A 10 -3.84 -4.37 -27.23
CA ILE A 10 -3.68 -5.68 -27.85
C ILE A 10 -2.41 -6.37 -27.32
N PHE A 11 -1.31 -5.65 -27.17
CA PHE A 11 -0.06 -6.18 -26.63
C PHE A 11 -0.20 -6.60 -25.17
N LYS A 12 -0.88 -5.80 -24.32
CA LYS A 12 -1.23 -6.16 -22.94
C LYS A 12 -2.11 -7.42 -22.87
N ARG A 13 -3.10 -7.53 -23.75
CA ARG A 13 -3.97 -8.70 -23.83
C ARG A 13 -3.21 -9.96 -24.24
N LEU A 14 -2.27 -9.85 -25.16
CA LEU A 14 -1.41 -10.96 -25.61
C LEU A 14 -0.46 -11.44 -24.51
N MET A 15 0.05 -10.54 -23.66
CA MET A 15 0.92 -10.88 -22.53
C MET A 15 0.17 -11.43 -21.31
N ASN A 16 -1.16 -11.23 -21.21
CA ASN A 16 -2.05 -11.70 -20.14
C ASN A 16 -1.56 -11.38 -18.70
N LYS A 17 -0.65 -10.41 -18.55
CA LYS A 17 -0.10 -9.98 -17.27
C LYS A 17 -0.51 -8.53 -16.98
N PRO A 18 -1.14 -8.23 -15.80
CA PRO A 18 -1.48 -6.87 -15.46
C PRO A 18 -0.24 -6.03 -15.14
N VAL A 19 -0.27 -4.77 -15.54
CA VAL A 19 0.75 -3.77 -15.22
C VAL A 19 0.39 -3.09 -13.90
N ILE A 20 1.27 -3.20 -12.92
CA ILE A 20 1.11 -2.61 -11.59
C ILE A 20 2.04 -1.41 -11.44
N GLY A 21 1.45 -0.23 -11.25
CA GLY A 21 2.20 0.97 -10.88
C GLY A 21 2.59 0.92 -9.41
N ILE A 22 3.85 1.20 -9.12
CA ILE A 22 4.41 1.21 -7.76
C ILE A 22 4.86 2.63 -7.46
N THR A 23 4.40 3.22 -6.34
CA THR A 23 4.85 4.54 -5.90
C THR A 23 6.28 4.49 -5.38
N LEU A 24 6.98 5.62 -5.48
CA LEU A 24 8.38 5.76 -5.11
C LEU A 24 8.53 6.62 -3.87
N ASP A 25 9.53 6.31 -3.07
CA ASP A 25 10.05 7.23 -2.08
C ASP A 25 10.89 8.31 -2.76
N GLU A 26 11.07 9.44 -2.08
CA GLU A 26 11.85 10.58 -2.55
C GLU A 26 12.87 10.93 -1.48
N GLU A 27 14.14 10.96 -1.85
CA GLU A 27 15.25 11.33 -0.99
C GLU A 27 15.92 12.60 -1.53
N GLU A 28 16.08 13.57 -0.65
CA GLU A 28 16.59 14.88 -1.06
C GLU A 28 18.11 14.93 -1.07
N GLU A 29 18.83 14.14 -0.23
CA GLU A 29 20.30 14.21 -0.16
C GLU A 29 21.03 12.96 0.36
N GLN A 30 22.26 12.82 -0.10
CA GLN A 30 23.54 12.44 0.53
C GLN A 30 23.90 10.97 0.75
N THR A 31 23.06 9.98 0.56
CA THR A 31 23.50 8.58 0.71
C THR A 31 24.01 7.98 -0.61
N TYR A 32 23.23 8.10 -1.68
CA TYR A 32 23.56 7.57 -3.00
C TYR A 32 23.99 8.68 -3.97
N SER A 33 23.34 9.85 -3.92
CA SER A 33 23.54 10.96 -4.85
C SER A 33 23.59 12.31 -4.13
N LYS A 34 24.30 13.28 -4.70
CA LYS A 34 24.29 14.68 -4.27
C LYS A 34 23.04 15.43 -4.76
N TYR A 35 22.25 14.81 -5.63
CA TYR A 35 21.01 15.35 -6.18
C TYR A 35 19.83 14.53 -5.69
N PRO A 36 18.61 15.11 -5.61
CA PRO A 36 17.40 14.37 -5.26
C PRO A 36 17.22 13.13 -6.16
N TRP A 37 16.73 12.05 -5.57
CA TRP A 37 16.55 10.78 -6.28
C TRP A 37 15.33 10.03 -5.75
N TYR A 38 14.78 9.16 -6.60
CA TYR A 38 13.70 8.27 -6.22
C TYR A 38 14.25 6.92 -5.74
N ALA A 39 13.58 6.34 -4.75
CA ALA A 39 13.95 5.06 -4.17
C ALA A 39 12.75 4.12 -4.04
N ALA A 40 13.03 2.84 -4.18
CA ALA A 40 12.14 1.76 -3.76
C ALA A 40 12.96 0.52 -3.44
N ARG A 41 12.50 -0.28 -2.46
CA ARG A 41 13.10 -1.60 -2.24
C ARG A 41 12.75 -2.51 -3.40
N LYS A 42 13.69 -3.35 -3.81
CA LYS A 42 13.50 -4.36 -4.88
C LYS A 42 12.34 -5.31 -4.59
N ASN A 43 12.14 -5.65 -3.31
CA ASN A 43 11.07 -6.55 -2.84
C ASN A 43 9.69 -6.21 -3.42
N TYR A 44 9.36 -4.91 -3.57
CA TYR A 44 8.08 -4.49 -4.14
C TYR A 44 7.91 -4.98 -5.58
N SER A 45 8.90 -4.74 -6.44
CA SER A 45 8.85 -5.19 -7.85
C SER A 45 8.93 -6.71 -7.95
N GLU A 46 9.82 -7.34 -7.21
CA GLU A 46 10.02 -8.79 -7.22
C GLU A 46 8.75 -9.53 -6.77
N SER A 47 8.07 -9.06 -5.72
CA SER A 47 6.81 -9.66 -5.26
C SER A 47 5.67 -9.56 -6.29
N ILE A 48 5.57 -8.43 -7.02
CA ILE A 48 4.62 -8.26 -8.13
C ILE A 48 4.92 -9.25 -9.25
N GLU A 49 6.18 -9.43 -9.62
CA GLU A 49 6.60 -10.35 -10.69
C GLU A 49 6.36 -11.82 -10.31
N ILE A 50 6.70 -12.20 -9.06
CA ILE A 50 6.39 -13.53 -8.50
C ILE A 50 4.88 -13.78 -8.50
N ALA A 51 4.07 -12.76 -8.20
CA ALA A 51 2.61 -12.86 -8.23
C ALA A 51 2.02 -12.92 -9.64
N GLY A 52 2.84 -12.70 -10.70
CA GLY A 52 2.45 -12.80 -12.10
C GLY A 52 1.99 -11.48 -12.75
N GLY A 53 2.39 -10.33 -12.18
CA GLY A 53 2.23 -9.00 -12.76
C GLY A 53 3.47 -8.52 -13.51
N ILE A 54 3.39 -7.31 -14.07
CA ILE A 54 4.50 -6.50 -14.56
C ILE A 54 4.57 -5.26 -13.68
N SER A 55 5.73 -5.00 -13.08
CA SER A 55 5.95 -3.84 -12.22
C SER A 55 6.47 -2.64 -13.01
N ILE A 56 5.94 -1.45 -12.75
CA ILE A 56 6.50 -0.18 -13.22
C ILE A 56 6.54 0.83 -12.07
N PHE A 57 7.66 1.52 -11.91
CA PHE A 57 7.80 2.57 -10.92
C PHE A 57 7.27 3.90 -11.45
N LEU A 58 6.52 4.63 -10.61
CA LEU A 58 5.86 5.88 -10.95
C LEU A 58 6.56 7.06 -10.28
N PRO A 59 7.28 7.93 -11.02
CA PRO A 59 7.82 9.18 -10.48
C PRO A 59 6.72 10.06 -9.86
N ASN A 60 7.06 10.83 -8.81
CA ASN A 60 6.12 11.66 -8.03
C ASN A 60 5.63 12.90 -8.81
N ASN A 61 5.20 12.72 -10.07
CA ASN A 61 4.73 13.79 -10.93
C ASN A 61 3.21 13.90 -10.91
N VAL A 62 2.70 14.87 -10.14
CA VAL A 62 1.26 15.13 -10.01
C VAL A 62 0.57 15.41 -11.36
N LYS A 63 1.27 16.06 -12.31
CA LYS A 63 0.70 16.40 -13.63
C LYS A 63 0.49 15.15 -14.50
N ALA A 64 1.27 14.09 -14.27
CA ALA A 64 1.23 12.85 -15.04
C ALA A 64 0.25 11.79 -14.48
N ILE A 65 -0.45 12.06 -13.36
CA ILE A 65 -1.33 11.08 -12.71
C ILE A 65 -2.36 10.47 -13.68
N ASN A 66 -2.97 11.27 -14.56
CA ASN A 66 -3.95 10.75 -15.52
C ASN A 66 -3.32 9.76 -16.50
N GLN A 67 -2.14 10.08 -17.00
CA GLN A 67 -1.38 9.25 -17.92
C GLN A 67 -0.98 7.95 -17.20
N TYR A 68 -0.43 8.02 -15.99
CA TYR A 68 -0.09 6.83 -15.20
C TYR A 68 -1.29 5.90 -15.03
N LEU A 69 -2.45 6.45 -14.60
CA LEU A 69 -3.66 5.66 -14.38
C LEU A 69 -4.27 5.08 -15.66
N ASN A 70 -3.89 5.58 -16.83
CA ASN A 70 -4.29 5.00 -18.12
C ASN A 70 -3.37 3.83 -18.54
N PHE A 71 -2.13 3.78 -18.03
CA PHE A 71 -1.16 2.72 -18.35
C PHE A 71 -1.21 1.54 -17.40
N ILE A 72 -1.66 1.74 -16.14
CA ILE A 72 -1.64 0.70 -15.12
C ILE A 72 -3.00 0.01 -14.98
N ASP A 73 -2.97 -1.25 -14.60
CA ASP A 73 -4.15 -2.06 -14.30
C ASP A 73 -4.42 -2.15 -12.79
N GLY A 74 -3.39 -1.89 -11.96
CA GLY A 74 -3.47 -1.80 -10.51
C GLY A 74 -2.41 -0.85 -9.96
N LEU A 75 -2.62 -0.37 -8.73
CA LEU A 75 -1.71 0.53 -8.02
C LEU A 75 -1.26 -0.11 -6.71
N LEU A 76 0.06 -0.18 -6.49
CA LEU A 76 0.68 -0.49 -5.20
C LEU A 76 1.22 0.82 -4.60
N VAL A 77 0.70 1.19 -3.44
CA VAL A 77 1.19 2.33 -2.64
C VAL A 77 2.13 1.80 -1.58
N THR A 78 3.40 2.19 -1.68
CA THR A 78 4.47 1.65 -0.84
C THR A 78 4.51 2.26 0.56
N GLY A 79 5.12 1.55 1.49
CA GLY A 79 5.59 2.13 2.75
C GLY A 79 6.88 2.95 2.55
N GLY A 80 7.45 3.42 3.65
CA GLY A 80 8.69 4.17 3.66
C GLY A 80 8.96 4.78 5.02
N ASP A 81 10.13 5.39 5.16
CA ASP A 81 10.54 6.08 6.37
C ASP A 81 10.02 7.54 6.37
N PHE A 82 8.71 7.69 6.49
CA PHE A 82 8.02 8.98 6.54
C PHE A 82 6.67 8.85 7.22
N ASP A 83 6.15 9.97 7.69
CA ASP A 83 4.85 10.09 8.35
C ASP A 83 3.84 10.78 7.42
N ILE A 84 2.59 10.32 7.48
CA ILE A 84 1.49 11.03 6.84
C ILE A 84 1.22 12.31 7.62
N ASP A 85 1.23 13.45 6.93
CA ASP A 85 1.04 14.76 7.53
C ASP A 85 -0.31 14.84 8.29
N PRO A 86 -0.30 15.05 9.62
CA PRO A 86 -1.51 15.16 10.43
C PRO A 86 -2.50 16.22 9.96
N GLN A 87 -2.03 17.28 9.31
CA GLN A 87 -2.91 18.29 8.72
C GLN A 87 -3.84 17.71 7.65
N MET A 88 -3.46 16.61 6.99
CA MET A 88 -4.31 15.94 5.99
C MET A 88 -5.53 15.24 6.61
N TYR A 89 -5.50 14.97 7.92
CA TYR A 89 -6.61 14.37 8.67
C TYR A 89 -7.07 15.22 9.87
N GLY A 90 -6.75 16.53 9.84
CA GLY A 90 -7.29 17.53 10.76
C GLY A 90 -6.68 17.53 12.16
N GLN A 91 -5.44 17.05 12.29
CA GLN A 91 -4.68 17.08 13.55
C GLN A 91 -3.47 18.01 13.47
N GLU A 92 -2.98 18.47 14.62
CA GLU A 92 -1.74 19.21 14.72
C GLU A 92 -0.53 18.26 14.61
N ARG A 93 0.56 18.75 14.03
CA ARG A 93 1.81 18.00 13.88
C ARG A 93 2.53 17.89 15.21
N LYS A 94 2.99 16.68 15.56
CA LYS A 94 4.00 16.49 16.60
C LYS A 94 5.39 16.83 16.04
N PRO A 95 6.33 17.39 16.86
CA PRO A 95 7.66 17.80 16.38
C PRO A 95 8.53 16.65 15.84
N THR A 96 8.26 15.43 16.24
CA THR A 96 9.06 14.23 15.91
C THR A 96 8.73 13.62 14.55
N LEU A 97 7.74 14.16 13.82
CA LEU A 97 7.29 13.59 12.56
C LEU A 97 8.24 13.92 11.40
N ARG A 98 8.51 12.91 10.58
CA ARG A 98 9.29 13.04 9.34
C ARG A 98 8.35 13.14 8.13
N ILE A 99 8.09 14.35 7.69
CA ILE A 99 7.13 14.63 6.61
C ILE A 99 7.83 14.75 5.25
N LYS A 100 7.37 14.01 4.25
CA LYS A 100 7.80 14.11 2.84
C LYS A 100 6.66 14.68 1.99
N ASN A 101 6.54 16.01 1.93
CA ASN A 101 5.39 16.69 1.31
C ASN A 101 5.21 16.36 -0.17
N GLY A 102 6.28 16.28 -0.96
CA GLY A 102 6.24 15.98 -2.40
C GLY A 102 5.62 14.62 -2.66
N ARG A 103 6.17 13.59 -2.02
CA ARG A 103 5.70 12.22 -2.06
C ARG A 103 4.25 12.09 -1.60
N THR A 104 3.95 12.56 -0.39
CA THR A 104 2.61 12.40 0.20
C THR A 104 1.52 13.09 -0.63
N ASN A 105 1.79 14.28 -1.18
CA ASN A 105 0.85 14.97 -2.07
C ASN A 105 0.60 14.19 -3.37
N PHE A 106 1.63 13.60 -3.97
CA PHE A 106 1.48 12.77 -5.16
C PHE A 106 0.70 11.50 -4.84
N GLU A 107 1.11 10.76 -3.82
CA GLU A 107 0.47 9.50 -3.41
C GLU A 107 -0.98 9.69 -3.00
N PHE A 108 -1.32 10.77 -2.27
CA PHE A 108 -2.71 11.11 -1.93
C PHE A 108 -3.56 11.32 -3.19
N LYS A 109 -3.07 12.09 -4.15
CA LYS A 109 -3.82 12.41 -5.37
C LYS A 109 -3.98 11.20 -6.28
N ILE A 110 -2.92 10.40 -6.49
CA ILE A 110 -3.00 9.23 -7.35
C ILE A 110 -3.89 8.15 -6.74
N THR A 111 -3.77 7.89 -5.42
CA THR A 111 -4.59 6.91 -4.69
C THR A 111 -6.07 7.29 -4.72
N LYS A 112 -6.40 8.55 -4.40
CA LYS A 112 -7.77 9.07 -4.48
C LYS A 112 -8.37 8.86 -5.87
N LYS A 113 -7.60 9.19 -6.91
CA LYS A 113 -8.07 9.09 -8.29
C LYS A 113 -8.15 7.64 -8.77
N ALA A 114 -7.23 6.76 -8.35
CA ALA A 114 -7.28 5.33 -8.64
C ALA A 114 -8.55 4.70 -8.05
N ILE A 115 -8.88 4.99 -6.78
CA ILE A 115 -10.11 4.53 -6.12
C ILE A 115 -11.35 5.03 -6.87
N GLN A 116 -11.39 6.31 -7.27
CA GLN A 116 -12.50 6.89 -8.03
C GLN A 116 -12.68 6.22 -9.40
N LYS A 117 -11.58 5.91 -10.09
CA LYS A 117 -11.56 5.20 -11.38
C LYS A 117 -11.74 3.67 -11.25
N LYS A 118 -11.93 3.16 -10.04
CA LYS A 118 -12.07 1.72 -9.75
C LYS A 118 -10.84 0.90 -10.19
N ILE A 119 -9.66 1.52 -10.19
CA ILE A 119 -8.39 0.82 -10.36
C ILE A 119 -8.11 0.11 -9.03
N PRO A 120 -7.78 -1.19 -9.04
CA PRO A 120 -7.38 -1.92 -7.83
C PRO A 120 -6.20 -1.26 -7.12
N VAL A 121 -6.31 -1.08 -5.80
CA VAL A 121 -5.27 -0.45 -4.97
C VAL A 121 -4.89 -1.37 -3.82
N LEU A 122 -3.60 -1.63 -3.67
CA LEU A 122 -2.99 -2.23 -2.48
C LEU A 122 -2.09 -1.20 -1.80
N GLY A 123 -2.31 -0.93 -0.53
CA GLY A 123 -1.42 -0.11 0.30
C GLY A 123 -0.63 -0.97 1.28
N ILE A 124 0.67 -0.76 1.37
CA ILE A 124 1.56 -1.47 2.29
C ILE A 124 2.14 -0.46 3.29
N CYS A 125 2.01 -0.73 4.57
CA CYS A 125 2.50 0.09 5.70
C CYS A 125 1.98 1.55 5.58
N GLY A 126 2.82 2.54 5.29
CA GLY A 126 2.41 3.92 5.01
C GLY A 126 1.32 4.02 3.93
N GLY A 127 1.31 3.09 2.96
CA GLY A 127 0.26 3.00 1.94
C GLY A 127 -1.12 2.64 2.50
N GLN A 128 -1.21 1.76 3.52
CA GLN A 128 -2.46 1.51 4.25
C GLN A 128 -2.94 2.78 4.95
N GLN A 129 -2.05 3.44 5.68
CA GLN A 129 -2.34 4.66 6.41
C GLN A 129 -2.85 5.75 5.46
N LEU A 130 -2.21 5.90 4.30
CA LEU A 130 -2.61 6.85 3.28
C LEU A 130 -3.99 6.53 2.69
N ILE A 131 -4.31 5.26 2.41
CA ILE A 131 -5.66 4.86 1.98
C ILE A 131 -6.71 5.32 2.99
N ASN A 132 -6.46 5.10 4.29
CA ASN A 132 -7.36 5.54 5.35
C ASN A 132 -7.58 7.05 5.33
N VAL A 133 -6.52 7.84 5.24
CA VAL A 133 -6.57 9.31 5.21
C VAL A 133 -7.25 9.82 3.93
N VAL A 134 -6.95 9.24 2.78
CA VAL A 134 -7.60 9.57 1.49
C VAL A 134 -9.13 9.41 1.56
N LEU A 135 -9.60 8.45 2.35
CA LEU A 135 -11.02 8.16 2.54
C LEU A 135 -11.62 8.89 3.77
N GLY A 136 -10.85 9.78 4.42
CA GLY A 136 -11.30 10.67 5.49
C GLY A 136 -11.20 10.07 6.89
N GLY A 137 -10.35 9.06 7.08
CA GLY A 137 -9.98 8.51 8.39
C GLY A 137 -8.83 9.28 9.05
N THR A 138 -8.50 8.90 10.29
CA THR A 138 -7.42 9.49 11.10
C THR A 138 -6.38 8.45 11.49
N LEU A 139 -5.23 8.91 11.98
CA LEU A 139 -4.13 8.06 12.43
C LEU A 139 -3.74 8.38 13.88
N PHE A 140 -3.29 7.37 14.61
CA PHE A 140 -2.41 7.57 15.74
C PHE A 140 -1.03 8.01 15.20
N GLN A 141 -0.56 9.18 15.63
CA GLN A 141 0.72 9.72 15.17
C GLN A 141 1.91 8.96 15.77
N HIS A 142 1.70 8.33 16.93
CA HIS A 142 2.70 7.48 17.59
C HIS A 142 1.98 6.48 18.49
N ILE A 143 2.06 5.19 18.16
CA ILE A 143 1.35 4.11 18.87
C ILE A 143 1.68 4.10 20.37
N PRO A 144 2.95 4.18 20.81
CA PRO A 144 3.30 4.15 22.23
C PRO A 144 2.70 5.28 23.08
N ASP A 145 2.24 6.38 22.47
CA ASP A 145 1.59 7.48 23.19
C ASP A 145 0.14 7.15 23.58
N VAL A 146 -0.46 6.13 22.96
CA VAL A 146 -1.92 5.87 23.07
C VAL A 146 -2.27 4.42 23.37
N ILE A 147 -1.35 3.49 23.12
CA ILE A 147 -1.54 2.05 23.37
C ILE A 147 -0.38 1.57 24.25
N ASP A 148 -0.71 1.17 25.47
CA ASP A 148 0.21 0.52 26.40
C ASP A 148 0.26 -0.98 26.07
N SER A 149 1.37 -1.43 25.47
CA SER A 149 1.51 -2.79 24.95
C SER A 149 2.97 -3.25 24.95
N ASP A 150 3.16 -4.55 25.17
CA ASP A 150 4.46 -5.21 25.02
C ASP A 150 4.80 -5.51 23.53
N ILE A 151 3.86 -5.30 22.61
CA ILE A 151 4.10 -5.49 21.17
C ILE A 151 4.85 -4.29 20.63
N ASN A 152 6.07 -4.54 20.14
CA ASN A 152 6.85 -3.51 19.47
C ASN A 152 6.54 -3.50 17.96
N HIS A 153 5.76 -2.52 17.52
CA HIS A 153 5.43 -2.33 16.10
C HIS A 153 6.60 -1.81 15.25
N GLU A 154 7.67 -1.33 15.87
CA GLU A 154 8.98 -1.10 15.25
C GLU A 154 9.94 -2.22 15.69
N GLN A 155 9.77 -3.43 15.11
CA GLN A 155 10.53 -4.60 15.52
C GLN A 155 12.04 -4.36 15.55
N PRO A 156 12.76 -4.81 16.62
CA PRO A 156 14.20 -4.65 16.73
C PRO A 156 14.99 -5.66 15.88
N ASN A 157 14.38 -6.80 15.53
CA ASN A 157 14.96 -7.83 14.67
C ASN A 157 14.82 -7.48 13.18
N PRO A 158 15.56 -8.13 12.27
CA PRO A 158 15.48 -7.86 10.83
C PRO A 158 14.07 -7.98 10.26
N ARG A 159 13.70 -7.10 9.32
CA ARG A 159 12.37 -7.05 8.71
C ARG A 159 11.99 -8.27 7.85
N ASN A 160 12.94 -9.12 7.53
CA ASN A 160 12.71 -10.44 6.90
C ASN A 160 12.42 -11.55 7.92
N GLU A 161 12.21 -11.18 9.17
CA GLU A 161 11.79 -12.06 10.26
C GLU A 161 10.43 -11.58 10.81
N PRO A 162 9.61 -12.49 11.35
CA PRO A 162 8.33 -12.13 11.93
C PRO A 162 8.48 -11.44 13.29
N SER A 163 7.48 -10.64 13.68
CA SER A 163 7.42 -9.87 14.92
C SER A 163 6.25 -10.29 15.82
N HIS A 164 5.02 -10.18 15.33
CA HIS A 164 3.82 -10.43 16.10
C HIS A 164 2.72 -11.10 15.28
N PHE A 165 1.66 -11.55 15.96
CA PHE A 165 0.50 -12.12 15.31
C PHE A 165 -0.55 -11.08 14.95
N VAL A 166 -1.20 -11.28 13.81
CA VAL A 166 -2.40 -10.57 13.41
C VAL A 166 -3.58 -11.53 13.29
N HIS A 167 -4.75 -11.09 13.76
CA HIS A 167 -6.01 -11.82 13.68
C HIS A 167 -6.82 -11.31 12.50
N ILE A 168 -7.09 -12.19 11.53
CA ILE A 168 -7.75 -11.86 10.27
C ILE A 168 -9.23 -12.19 10.38
N LYS A 169 -10.09 -11.23 10.04
CA LYS A 169 -11.54 -11.38 10.09
C LYS A 169 -12.05 -12.21 8.92
N LYS A 170 -12.94 -13.17 9.20
CA LYS A 170 -13.65 -13.96 8.17
C LYS A 170 -14.53 -13.06 7.31
N ASN A 171 -14.83 -13.51 6.09
CA ASN A 171 -15.66 -12.80 5.11
C ASN A 171 -15.07 -11.46 4.63
N THR A 172 -13.74 -11.33 4.66
CA THR A 172 -12.99 -10.19 4.14
C THR A 172 -12.24 -10.56 2.86
N ILE A 173 -11.84 -9.56 2.06
CA ILE A 173 -10.97 -9.77 0.89
C ILE A 173 -9.67 -10.44 1.34
N LEU A 174 -9.05 -9.91 2.40
CA LEU A 174 -7.81 -10.44 2.95
C LEU A 174 -7.96 -11.93 3.29
N PHE A 175 -8.98 -12.29 4.09
CA PHE A 175 -9.23 -13.70 4.46
C PHE A 175 -9.42 -14.60 3.25
N ASN A 176 -10.14 -14.12 2.23
CA ASN A 176 -10.42 -14.90 1.02
C ASN A 176 -9.16 -15.27 0.23
N PHE A 177 -8.09 -14.51 0.37
CA PHE A 177 -6.81 -14.78 -0.29
C PHE A 177 -5.83 -15.55 0.61
N VAL A 178 -5.68 -15.16 1.88
CA VAL A 178 -4.71 -15.82 2.78
C VAL A 178 -5.23 -17.13 3.37
N LYS A 179 -6.56 -17.33 3.43
CA LYS A 179 -7.25 -18.57 3.88
C LYS A 179 -6.89 -18.99 5.33
N CYS A 180 -6.57 -18.04 6.19
CA CYS A 180 -6.32 -18.29 7.60
C CYS A 180 -6.85 -17.14 8.47
N SER A 181 -7.11 -17.43 9.74
CA SER A 181 -7.59 -16.45 10.72
C SER A 181 -6.48 -15.83 11.57
N LYS A 182 -5.24 -16.31 11.44
CA LYS A 182 -4.08 -15.81 12.17
C LYS A 182 -2.83 -15.94 11.30
N MET A 183 -2.02 -14.88 11.25
CA MET A 183 -0.72 -14.84 10.58
C MET A 183 0.33 -14.27 11.53
N PHE A 184 1.59 -14.70 11.37
CA PHE A 184 2.73 -14.10 12.02
C PHE A 184 3.40 -13.18 11.01
N VAL A 185 3.49 -11.88 11.31
CA VAL A 185 3.88 -10.83 10.37
C VAL A 185 5.10 -10.05 10.87
N ASN A 186 5.82 -9.41 9.95
CA ASN A 186 6.83 -8.41 10.30
C ASN A 186 6.17 -7.05 10.62
N SER A 187 6.91 -6.16 11.27
CA SER A 187 6.38 -4.87 11.69
C SER A 187 7.46 -3.80 11.71
N ALA A 188 7.16 -2.65 11.11
CA ALA A 188 8.08 -1.53 11.05
C ALA A 188 7.32 -0.20 10.90
N HIS A 189 6.50 0.12 11.92
CA HIS A 189 5.70 1.34 11.92
C HIS A 189 5.45 1.83 13.35
N HIS A 190 5.44 3.13 13.54
CA HIS A 190 5.03 3.77 14.80
C HIS A 190 3.71 4.51 14.69
N GLN A 191 3.19 4.72 13.47
CA GLN A 191 1.85 5.22 13.20
C GLN A 191 0.90 4.07 12.92
N ALA A 192 -0.40 4.26 13.19
CA ALA A 192 -1.45 3.29 12.87
C ALA A 192 -2.78 3.99 12.57
N VAL A 193 -3.71 3.25 11.96
CA VAL A 193 -5.09 3.71 11.76
C VAL A 193 -5.78 3.89 13.13
N ASP A 194 -6.36 5.09 13.36
CA ASP A 194 -7.21 5.40 14.51
C ASP A 194 -8.69 5.25 14.11
N LYS A 195 -9.26 6.21 13.38
CA LYS A 195 -10.64 6.15 12.89
C LYS A 195 -10.66 5.78 11.41
N LEU A 196 -11.52 4.82 11.08
CA LEU A 196 -11.67 4.39 9.70
C LEU A 196 -12.23 5.48 8.80
N GLY A 197 -11.68 5.57 7.60
CA GLY A 197 -12.23 6.31 6.49
C GLY A 197 -13.56 5.73 5.99
N LYS A 198 -14.25 6.51 5.15
CA LYS A 198 -15.57 6.13 4.61
C LYS A 198 -15.50 4.86 3.76
N ASN A 199 -16.44 3.95 4.01
CA ASN A 199 -16.56 2.66 3.33
C ASN A 199 -15.34 1.74 3.49
N LEU A 200 -14.63 1.85 4.59
CA LEU A 200 -13.62 0.90 5.02
C LEU A 200 -14.13 0.04 6.17
N ILE A 201 -13.63 -1.18 6.22
CA ILE A 201 -13.75 -2.08 7.37
C ILE A 201 -12.37 -2.56 7.80
N VAL A 202 -12.25 -2.92 9.07
CA VAL A 202 -11.06 -3.60 9.60
C VAL A 202 -11.08 -5.05 9.15
N SER A 203 -10.02 -5.50 8.50
CA SER A 203 -9.86 -6.91 8.08
C SER A 203 -8.80 -7.68 8.89
N ALA A 204 -7.90 -6.99 9.60
CA ALA A 204 -7.02 -7.62 10.59
C ALA A 204 -6.67 -6.67 11.73
N VAL A 205 -6.38 -7.25 12.91
CA VAL A 205 -5.91 -6.55 14.11
C VAL A 205 -4.80 -7.36 14.79
N SER A 206 -3.85 -6.69 15.45
CA SER A 206 -2.88 -7.30 16.36
C SER A 206 -3.50 -7.68 17.70
N GLU A 207 -2.76 -8.38 18.56
CA GLU A 207 -3.24 -8.80 19.88
C GLU A 207 -3.49 -7.63 20.84
N ASP A 208 -2.84 -6.49 20.65
CA ASP A 208 -3.04 -5.24 21.38
C ASP A 208 -4.10 -4.32 20.75
N GLY A 209 -4.77 -4.77 19.69
CA GLY A 209 -5.88 -4.06 19.07
C GLY A 209 -5.49 -3.03 18.01
N VAL A 210 -4.21 -2.90 17.65
CA VAL A 210 -3.78 -2.06 16.53
C VAL A 210 -4.39 -2.60 15.23
N ILE A 211 -4.91 -1.69 14.39
CA ILE A 211 -5.49 -2.05 13.09
C ILE A 211 -4.37 -2.37 12.11
N GLU A 212 -4.28 -3.63 11.73
CA GLU A 212 -3.24 -4.18 10.87
C GLU A 212 -3.67 -4.36 9.41
N ALA A 213 -4.98 -4.40 9.13
CA ALA A 213 -5.48 -4.35 7.77
C ALA A 213 -6.85 -3.70 7.66
N ILE A 214 -7.05 -2.98 6.56
CA ILE A 214 -8.31 -2.33 6.19
C ILE A 214 -8.66 -2.67 4.75
N GLU A 215 -9.95 -2.75 4.44
CA GLU A 215 -10.40 -2.98 3.08
C GLU A 215 -11.71 -2.26 2.75
N SER A 216 -11.93 -2.01 1.47
CA SER A 216 -13.14 -1.34 0.99
C SER A 216 -14.36 -2.26 1.04
N THR A 217 -15.50 -1.74 1.51
CA THR A 217 -16.82 -2.39 1.42
C THR A 217 -17.47 -2.20 0.06
N ARG A 218 -16.87 -1.40 -0.83
CA ARG A 218 -17.37 -1.17 -2.19
C ARG A 218 -16.94 -2.32 -3.11
N SER A 219 -17.58 -2.40 -4.28
CA SER A 219 -17.31 -3.44 -5.28
C SER A 219 -15.92 -3.38 -5.94
N ASN A 220 -15.16 -2.31 -5.72
CA ASN A 220 -13.79 -2.17 -6.23
C ASN A 220 -12.77 -2.64 -5.18
N TYR A 221 -11.75 -3.36 -5.63
CA TYR A 221 -10.66 -3.80 -4.78
C TYR A 221 -9.87 -2.61 -4.24
N CYS A 222 -9.80 -2.49 -2.92
CA CYS A 222 -8.92 -1.59 -2.20
C CYS A 222 -8.62 -2.26 -0.86
N LEU A 223 -7.38 -2.64 -0.66
CA LEU A 223 -6.86 -3.32 0.52
C LEU A 223 -5.63 -2.57 1.03
N GLY A 224 -5.53 -2.37 2.32
CA GLY A 224 -4.33 -1.91 3.00
C GLY A 224 -3.88 -2.94 4.03
N VAL A 225 -2.59 -3.19 4.13
CA VAL A 225 -1.96 -4.00 5.18
C VAL A 225 -0.84 -3.21 5.84
N GLN A 226 -0.72 -3.29 7.17
CA GLN A 226 0.24 -2.50 7.92
C GLN A 226 1.63 -3.14 7.92
N TRP A 227 1.70 -4.48 7.85
CA TRP A 227 2.96 -5.21 7.71
C TRP A 227 3.52 -5.15 6.29
N HIS A 228 4.64 -5.80 6.06
CA HIS A 228 5.39 -5.79 4.83
C HIS A 228 5.38 -7.15 4.12
N PRO A 229 4.29 -7.52 3.40
CA PRO A 229 4.17 -8.81 2.71
C PRO A 229 5.16 -8.96 1.54
N GLU A 230 5.76 -7.85 1.06
CA GLU A 230 6.77 -7.88 0.00
C GLU A 230 8.07 -8.57 0.44
N PHE A 231 8.28 -8.82 1.73
CA PHE A 231 9.42 -9.61 2.23
C PHE A 231 9.20 -11.12 2.10
N LEU A 232 7.95 -11.58 1.89
CA LEU A 232 7.57 -12.98 1.68
C LEU A 232 8.07 -13.90 2.81
N ILE A 233 7.94 -13.47 4.06
CA ILE A 233 8.36 -14.23 5.24
C ILE A 233 7.46 -15.43 5.54
N ASP A 234 6.19 -15.37 5.11
CA ASP A 234 5.21 -16.47 5.17
C ASP A 234 4.66 -16.74 3.75
N ASN A 235 4.34 -18.01 3.48
CA ASN A 235 3.73 -18.42 2.20
C ASN A 235 2.39 -17.69 1.88
N LYS A 236 1.78 -17.05 2.87
CA LYS A 236 0.54 -16.30 2.70
C LYS A 236 0.78 -14.86 2.26
N ASP A 237 1.97 -14.31 2.48
CA ASP A 237 2.33 -12.96 2.06
C ASP A 237 2.17 -12.78 0.55
N ILE A 238 2.62 -13.76 -0.24
CA ILE A 238 2.44 -13.72 -1.69
C ILE A 238 0.96 -13.69 -2.09
N ASN A 239 0.06 -14.24 -1.27
CA ASN A 239 -1.37 -14.22 -1.55
C ASN A 239 -1.98 -12.83 -1.34
N VAL A 240 -1.41 -12.00 -0.45
CA VAL A 240 -1.76 -10.58 -0.34
C VAL A 240 -1.43 -9.87 -1.65
N ILE A 241 -0.25 -10.08 -2.20
CA ILE A 241 0.16 -9.49 -3.49
C ILE A 241 -0.70 -10.06 -4.64
N LYS A 242 -0.94 -11.38 -4.67
CA LYS A 242 -1.81 -12.03 -5.67
C LYS A 242 -3.24 -11.49 -5.66
N SER A 243 -3.72 -10.96 -4.53
CA SER A 243 -5.06 -10.35 -4.46
C SER A 243 -5.16 -9.11 -5.34
N LEU A 244 -4.13 -8.26 -5.38
CA LEU A 244 -4.01 -7.12 -6.30
C LEU A 244 -3.95 -7.60 -7.76
N ILE A 245 -3.07 -8.57 -8.07
CA ILE A 245 -2.88 -9.10 -9.43
C ILE A 245 -4.19 -9.69 -9.98
N THR A 246 -4.87 -10.50 -9.17
CA THR A 246 -6.16 -11.12 -9.56
C THR A 246 -7.23 -10.06 -9.83
N SER A 247 -7.26 -8.99 -9.02
CA SER A 247 -8.22 -7.91 -9.19
C SER A 247 -7.91 -7.02 -10.40
N ALA A 248 -6.62 -6.82 -10.70
CA ALA A 248 -6.17 -6.10 -11.89
C ALA A 248 -6.48 -6.87 -13.18
N LYS A 249 -6.31 -8.21 -13.18
CA LYS A 249 -6.71 -9.07 -14.32
C LYS A 249 -8.19 -8.97 -14.66
N LYS A 250 -9.07 -9.03 -13.65
CA LYS A 250 -10.54 -8.89 -13.85
C LYS A 250 -10.93 -7.57 -14.50
N LYS A 251 -10.10 -6.53 -14.42
CA LYS A 251 -10.33 -5.25 -15.08
C LYS A 251 -9.91 -5.29 -16.56
N ILE A 252 -8.91 -6.07 -16.91
CA ILE A 252 -8.44 -6.23 -18.29
C ILE A 252 -9.47 -7.04 -19.10
N ASP A 253 -10.11 -8.03 -18.45
CA ASP A 253 -11.04 -8.97 -19.09
C ASP A 253 -12.45 -8.38 -19.32
N LYS A 254 -12.72 -7.16 -18.82
CA LYS A 254 -13.96 -6.39 -19.03
C LYS A 254 -13.79 -5.34 -20.12
#